data_815873245fe7b7b083aa827b99f4df5a
#
_entry.id   815873245fe7b7b083aa827b99f4df5a
#
_cell.length_a   1.000
_cell.length_b   1.000
_cell.length_c   1.000
_cell.angle_alpha   90.00
_cell.angle_beta   90.00
_cell.angle_gamma   90.00
#
_symmetry.space_group_name_H-M   'P 1'
#
loop_
_entity.id
_entity.type
_entity.pdbx_description
1 polymer ?
#
loop_
_entity_poly.entity_id
_entity_poly.type
_entity_poly.pdbx_seq_one_letter_code
_entity_poly.pdbx_strand_id
1 'polypeptide(L)'
;MGLDWVLDKHKARPGFEDRYATVTQRLADMRNDGAESPDLEEELKKISISCYETVGAPRVGIDEEATEWYRKNNYEPAQADAKAGKLDHRPETKEFWLRPFEELLEEHKGQYVMELAREKGGEAAVSGIAVQSIDFRGKMMRYVEGLEEGLVNEAWENHTAEECVDYAKRLAGVLPTIPDGPEGKELLQGAIDWLNFWGSRGFGYWAWY
;
A
#
# COMPACT_ATOMS: atom_id res chain seq x y z
N MET A 1 6.83 18.69 -7.37
CA MET A 1 6.51 17.26 -7.60
C MET A 1 6.99 16.47 -6.39
N GLY A 2 6.19 15.57 -5.88
CA GLY A 2 6.54 14.64 -4.83
C GLY A 2 7.20 13.39 -5.43
N LEU A 3 7.84 12.59 -4.61
CA LEU A 3 8.24 11.23 -4.95
C LEU A 3 7.65 10.33 -3.88
N ASP A 4 6.78 9.41 -4.28
CA ASP A 4 6.19 8.41 -3.43
C ASP A 4 6.68 7.03 -3.84
N TRP A 5 6.98 6.18 -2.85
CA TRP A 5 7.17 4.76 -3.08
C TRP A 5 5.84 4.05 -2.96
N VAL A 6 5.35 3.54 -4.06
CA VAL A 6 4.07 2.84 -4.10
C VAL A 6 4.33 1.34 -4.11
N LEU A 7 3.92 0.67 -3.06
CA LEU A 7 4.10 -0.76 -2.90
C LEU A 7 3.36 -1.55 -3.99
N ASP A 8 4.00 -2.59 -4.52
CA ASP A 8 3.33 -3.58 -5.34
C ASP A 8 2.25 -4.29 -4.51
N LYS A 9 1.00 -4.22 -4.97
CA LYS A 9 -0.12 -4.80 -4.22
C LYS A 9 -0.17 -6.32 -4.26
N HIS A 10 0.46 -6.91 -5.27
CA HIS A 10 0.38 -8.34 -5.55
C HIS A 10 1.75 -8.88 -5.95
N LYS A 11 2.00 -10.12 -5.62
CA LYS A 11 3.12 -10.93 -6.11
C LYS A 11 2.60 -12.27 -6.63
N ALA A 12 3.36 -12.95 -7.47
CA ALA A 12 3.00 -14.27 -7.96
C ALA A 12 2.87 -15.28 -6.80
N ARG A 13 1.90 -16.18 -6.88
CA ARG A 13 1.92 -17.41 -6.09
C ARG A 13 3.02 -18.32 -6.62
N PRO A 14 3.68 -19.13 -5.76
CA PRO A 14 4.70 -20.08 -6.19
C PRO A 14 4.17 -21.00 -7.32
N GLY A 15 4.94 -21.05 -8.43
CA GLY A 15 4.59 -21.82 -9.62
C GLY A 15 3.68 -21.09 -10.62
N PHE A 16 3.34 -19.83 -10.39
CA PHE A 16 2.54 -19.01 -11.30
C PHE A 16 3.29 -17.78 -11.83
N GLU A 17 4.61 -17.70 -11.67
CA GLU A 17 5.43 -16.53 -11.96
C GLU A 17 5.26 -16.04 -13.40
N ASP A 18 5.42 -16.94 -14.38
CA ASP A 18 5.28 -16.61 -15.81
C ASP A 18 3.85 -16.18 -16.15
N ARG A 19 2.87 -16.85 -15.56
CA ARG A 19 1.47 -16.52 -15.79
C ARG A 19 1.11 -15.17 -15.19
N TYR A 20 1.60 -14.90 -13.98
CA TYR A 20 1.44 -13.62 -13.30
C TYR A 20 2.02 -12.48 -14.15
N ALA A 21 3.27 -12.62 -14.64
CA ALA A 21 3.89 -11.63 -15.50
C ALA A 21 3.07 -11.38 -16.78
N THR A 22 2.54 -12.45 -17.40
CA THR A 22 1.69 -12.33 -18.61
C THR A 22 0.38 -11.60 -18.33
N VAL A 23 -0.30 -11.93 -17.22
CA VAL A 23 -1.60 -11.33 -16.86
C VAL A 23 -1.43 -9.86 -16.47
N THR A 24 -0.42 -9.54 -15.67
CA THR A 24 -0.13 -8.16 -15.26
C THR A 24 0.22 -7.27 -16.45
N GLN A 25 1.03 -7.76 -17.39
CA GLN A 25 1.35 -7.01 -18.61
C GLN A 25 0.09 -6.73 -19.44
N ARG A 26 -0.75 -7.74 -19.65
CA ARG A 26 -2.00 -7.56 -20.39
C ARG A 26 -2.97 -6.57 -19.75
N LEU A 27 -3.07 -6.61 -18.41
CA LEU A 27 -3.88 -5.64 -17.66
C LEU A 27 -3.31 -4.22 -17.78
N ALA A 28 -1.98 -4.07 -17.77
CA ALA A 28 -1.34 -2.77 -17.98
C ALA A 28 -1.62 -2.23 -19.40
N ASP A 29 -1.46 -3.06 -20.42
CA ASP A 29 -1.73 -2.70 -21.82
C ASP A 29 -3.20 -2.26 -21.99
N MET A 30 -4.15 -3.03 -21.46
CA MET A 30 -5.57 -2.70 -21.53
C MET A 30 -5.94 -1.39 -20.82
N ARG A 31 -5.35 -1.14 -19.65
CA ARG A 31 -5.56 0.13 -18.93
C ARG A 31 -5.05 1.33 -19.71
N ASN A 32 -3.91 1.20 -20.37
CA ASN A 32 -3.36 2.24 -21.23
C ASN A 32 -4.31 2.54 -22.41
N ASP A 33 -5.04 1.54 -22.88
CA ASP A 33 -6.06 1.67 -23.94
C ASP A 33 -7.44 2.09 -23.38
N GLY A 34 -7.57 2.32 -22.08
CA GLY A 34 -8.83 2.68 -21.42
C GLY A 34 -9.84 1.53 -21.34
N ALA A 35 -9.38 0.29 -21.48
CA ALA A 35 -10.22 -0.92 -21.41
C ALA A 35 -10.13 -1.60 -20.02
N GLU A 36 -11.21 -2.28 -19.65
CA GLU A 36 -11.29 -3.11 -18.44
C GLU A 36 -11.42 -4.58 -18.81
N SER A 37 -10.89 -5.47 -17.97
CA SER A 37 -11.01 -6.92 -18.15
C SER A 37 -11.27 -7.61 -16.82
N PRO A 38 -12.54 -7.76 -16.43
CA PRO A 38 -12.91 -8.45 -15.20
C PRO A 38 -12.35 -9.87 -15.11
N ASP A 39 -12.30 -10.59 -16.23
CA ASP A 39 -11.78 -11.96 -16.28
C ASP A 39 -10.28 -12.02 -15.93
N LEU A 40 -9.47 -11.10 -16.46
CA LEU A 40 -8.05 -11.02 -16.13
C LEU A 40 -7.81 -10.56 -14.70
N GLU A 41 -8.65 -9.68 -14.17
CA GLU A 41 -8.59 -9.27 -12.77
C GLU A 41 -8.95 -10.42 -11.82
N GLU A 42 -9.94 -11.22 -12.17
CA GLU A 42 -10.28 -12.42 -11.41
C GLU A 42 -9.18 -13.48 -11.51
N GLU A 43 -8.59 -13.65 -12.68
CA GLU A 43 -7.43 -14.53 -12.85
C GLU A 43 -6.25 -14.06 -12.00
N LEU A 44 -5.93 -12.75 -12.02
CA LEU A 44 -4.85 -12.18 -11.19
C LEU A 44 -5.06 -12.49 -9.71
N LYS A 45 -6.27 -12.37 -9.20
CA LYS A 45 -6.59 -12.72 -7.79
C LYS A 45 -6.30 -14.19 -7.47
N LYS A 46 -6.48 -15.10 -8.41
CA LYS A 46 -6.25 -16.54 -8.21
C LYS A 46 -4.77 -16.91 -8.20
N ILE A 47 -3.97 -16.25 -9.02
CA ILE A 47 -2.55 -16.58 -9.23
C ILE A 47 -1.59 -15.68 -8.45
N SER A 48 -2.12 -14.73 -7.67
CA SER A 48 -1.32 -13.79 -6.87
C SER A 48 -1.60 -13.90 -5.37
N ILE A 49 -0.67 -13.35 -4.60
CA ILE A 49 -0.80 -13.11 -3.16
C ILE A 49 -0.82 -11.61 -2.96
N SER A 50 -1.84 -11.09 -2.27
CA SER A 50 -1.89 -9.68 -1.90
C SER A 50 -0.90 -9.36 -0.77
N CYS A 51 -0.34 -8.16 -0.78
CA CYS A 51 0.44 -7.64 0.34
C CYS A 51 -0.37 -7.63 1.65
N TYR A 52 -1.67 -7.33 1.57
CA TYR A 52 -2.58 -7.36 2.73
C TYR A 52 -2.75 -8.77 3.32
N GLU A 53 -2.86 -9.79 2.46
CA GLU A 53 -2.92 -11.20 2.87
C GLU A 53 -1.64 -11.62 3.60
N THR A 54 -0.49 -11.13 3.12
CA THR A 54 0.83 -11.47 3.68
C THR A 54 1.00 -10.98 5.12
N VAL A 55 0.36 -9.88 5.49
CA VAL A 55 0.38 -9.34 6.87
C VAL A 55 -0.82 -9.80 7.71
N GLY A 56 -1.62 -10.72 7.19
CA GLY A 56 -2.77 -11.26 7.90
C GLY A 56 -3.85 -10.22 8.19
N ALA A 57 -4.05 -9.25 7.29
CA ALA A 57 -5.13 -8.28 7.42
C ALA A 57 -6.49 -8.96 7.24
N PRO A 58 -7.44 -8.82 8.16
CA PRO A 58 -8.77 -9.39 8.04
C PRO A 58 -9.62 -8.57 7.05
N ARG A 59 -10.72 -9.17 6.57
CA ARG A 59 -11.53 -8.64 5.47
C ARG A 59 -12.98 -8.38 5.87
N VAL A 60 -13.49 -7.24 5.49
CA VAL A 60 -14.89 -6.84 5.66
C VAL A 60 -15.83 -7.85 4.99
N GLY A 61 -16.91 -8.23 5.67
CA GLY A 61 -17.91 -9.19 5.17
C GLY A 61 -17.43 -10.64 5.11
N ILE A 62 -16.22 -10.93 5.62
CA ILE A 62 -15.63 -12.28 5.72
C ILE A 62 -15.20 -12.55 7.16
N ASP A 63 -14.45 -11.62 7.74
CA ASP A 63 -13.98 -11.70 9.12
C ASP A 63 -14.84 -10.78 10.00
N GLU A 64 -15.34 -11.31 11.12
CA GLU A 64 -16.24 -10.56 12.03
C GLU A 64 -15.58 -9.30 12.59
N GLU A 65 -14.31 -9.41 13.01
CA GLU A 65 -13.55 -8.27 13.56
C GLU A 65 -13.38 -7.12 12.55
N ALA A 66 -13.12 -7.45 11.27
CA ALA A 66 -13.00 -6.43 10.20
C ALA A 66 -14.35 -5.80 9.86
N THR A 67 -15.41 -6.60 9.86
CA THR A 67 -16.76 -6.15 9.58
C THR A 67 -17.25 -5.18 10.65
N GLU A 68 -17.01 -5.52 11.93
CA GLU A 68 -17.36 -4.66 13.06
C GLU A 68 -16.51 -3.40 13.12
N TRP A 69 -15.19 -3.52 12.82
CA TRP A 69 -14.29 -2.36 12.72
C TRP A 69 -14.76 -1.39 11.64
N TYR A 70 -15.10 -1.91 10.44
CA TYR A 70 -15.60 -1.09 9.32
C TYR A 70 -16.91 -0.39 9.68
N ARG A 71 -17.83 -1.11 10.34
CA ARG A 71 -19.09 -0.54 10.81
C ARG A 71 -18.87 0.65 11.74
N LYS A 72 -18.01 0.48 12.75
CA LYS A 72 -17.76 1.51 13.78
C LYS A 72 -16.93 2.70 13.28
N ASN A 73 -15.93 2.44 12.43
CA ASN A 73 -14.95 3.47 12.07
C ASN A 73 -15.25 4.15 10.74
N ASN A 74 -16.03 3.52 9.87
CA ASN A 74 -16.36 4.06 8.55
C ASN A 74 -17.86 4.33 8.41
N TYR A 75 -18.71 3.30 8.57
CA TYR A 75 -20.13 3.42 8.29
C TYR A 75 -20.87 4.32 9.27
N GLU A 76 -20.80 4.06 10.57
CA GLU A 76 -21.55 4.83 11.58
C GLU A 76 -21.18 6.33 11.58
N PRO A 77 -19.88 6.72 11.53
CA PRO A 77 -19.50 8.12 11.43
C PRO A 77 -20.01 8.79 10.14
N ALA A 78 -19.84 8.13 8.98
CA ALA A 78 -20.29 8.66 7.70
C ALA A 78 -21.82 8.78 7.64
N GLN A 79 -22.55 7.81 8.19
CA GLN A 79 -24.02 7.88 8.31
C GLN A 79 -24.46 9.02 9.22
N ALA A 80 -23.79 9.23 10.35
CA ALA A 80 -24.08 10.35 11.24
C ALA A 80 -23.87 11.70 10.54
N ASP A 81 -22.79 11.84 9.78
CA ASP A 81 -22.50 13.05 9.00
C ASP A 81 -23.53 13.26 7.87
N ALA A 82 -23.95 12.18 7.20
CA ALA A 82 -25.02 12.24 6.20
C ALA A 82 -26.36 12.70 6.80
N LYS A 83 -26.74 12.16 7.97
CA LYS A 83 -27.96 12.55 8.71
C LYS A 83 -27.89 14.00 9.21
N ALA A 84 -26.71 14.46 9.58
CA ALA A 84 -26.47 15.83 10.04
C ALA A 84 -26.38 16.86 8.89
N GLY A 85 -26.52 16.45 7.63
CA GLY A 85 -26.41 17.33 6.48
C GLY A 85 -25.00 17.81 6.14
N LYS A 86 -23.95 17.22 6.74
CA LYS A 86 -22.57 17.59 6.47
C LYS A 86 -22.08 17.12 5.09
N LEU A 87 -22.79 16.17 4.48
CA LEU A 87 -22.51 15.65 3.13
C LEU A 87 -23.43 16.21 2.05
N ASP A 88 -24.20 17.24 2.33
CA ASP A 88 -25.19 17.81 1.39
C ASP A 88 -24.58 18.41 0.12
N HIS A 89 -23.29 18.78 0.16
CA HIS A 89 -22.52 19.23 -1.02
C HIS A 89 -22.24 18.09 -2.03
N ARG A 90 -22.51 16.83 -1.66
CA ARG A 90 -22.35 15.63 -2.48
C ARG A 90 -23.59 14.73 -2.30
N PRO A 91 -24.72 15.02 -2.98
CA PRO A 91 -25.99 14.30 -2.78
C PRO A 91 -25.84 12.78 -2.93
N GLU A 92 -25.13 12.31 -3.96
CA GLU A 92 -24.87 10.89 -4.22
C GLU A 92 -24.13 10.22 -3.05
N THR A 93 -23.13 10.91 -2.46
CA THR A 93 -22.40 10.40 -1.29
C THR A 93 -23.32 10.33 -0.06
N LYS A 94 -24.22 11.30 0.12
CA LYS A 94 -25.19 11.31 1.21
C LYS A 94 -26.16 10.13 1.09
N GLU A 95 -26.76 9.95 -0.08
CA GLU A 95 -27.71 8.85 -0.35
C GLU A 95 -27.06 7.49 -0.13
N PHE A 96 -25.80 7.33 -0.57
CA PHE A 96 -25.01 6.14 -0.35
C PHE A 96 -24.91 5.79 1.14
N TRP A 97 -24.48 6.73 1.99
CA TRP A 97 -24.29 6.48 3.42
C TRP A 97 -25.59 6.38 4.24
N LEU A 98 -26.73 6.77 3.67
CA LEU A 98 -28.04 6.59 4.31
C LEU A 98 -28.64 5.20 4.10
N ARG A 99 -28.03 4.37 3.25
CA ARG A 99 -28.45 2.98 3.01
C ARG A 99 -28.22 2.11 4.26
N PRO A 100 -28.97 1.01 4.44
CA PRO A 100 -28.71 0.03 5.49
C PRO A 100 -27.28 -0.54 5.42
N PHE A 101 -26.71 -0.85 6.57
CA PHE A 101 -25.33 -1.40 6.63
C PHE A 101 -25.16 -2.67 5.83
N GLU A 102 -26.14 -3.55 5.86
CA GLU A 102 -26.16 -4.84 5.16
C GLU A 102 -26.04 -4.69 3.64
N GLU A 103 -26.65 -3.64 3.08
CA GLU A 103 -26.52 -3.35 1.64
C GLU A 103 -25.13 -2.83 1.29
N LEU A 104 -24.57 -1.94 2.12
CA LEU A 104 -23.23 -1.41 1.90
C LEU A 104 -22.14 -2.47 2.14
N LEU A 105 -22.41 -3.43 3.03
CA LEU A 105 -21.47 -4.50 3.34
C LEU A 105 -21.13 -5.34 2.10
N GLU A 106 -22.10 -5.62 1.24
CA GLU A 106 -21.85 -6.38 0.00
C GLU A 106 -20.93 -5.61 -0.98
N GLU A 107 -21.02 -4.28 -1.02
CA GLU A 107 -20.14 -3.46 -1.86
C GLU A 107 -18.69 -3.40 -1.35
N HIS A 108 -18.49 -3.53 -0.02
CA HIS A 108 -17.19 -3.51 0.62
C HIS A 108 -16.64 -4.89 0.97
N LYS A 109 -17.36 -5.95 0.60
CA LYS A 109 -16.99 -7.32 0.90
C LYS A 109 -15.62 -7.69 0.34
N GLY A 110 -14.77 -8.22 1.22
CA GLY A 110 -13.39 -8.59 0.88
C GLY A 110 -12.37 -7.44 0.98
N GLN A 111 -12.79 -6.23 1.32
CA GLN A 111 -11.88 -5.13 1.61
C GLN A 111 -11.05 -5.45 2.86
N TYR A 112 -9.73 -5.30 2.76
CA TYR A 112 -8.83 -5.52 3.89
C TYR A 112 -8.85 -4.35 4.87
N VAL A 113 -8.78 -4.67 6.17
CA VAL A 113 -8.64 -3.69 7.26
C VAL A 113 -7.23 -3.77 7.81
N MET A 114 -6.39 -2.82 7.39
CA MET A 114 -4.96 -2.82 7.73
C MET A 114 -4.69 -2.52 9.20
N GLU A 115 -5.56 -1.75 9.84
CA GLU A 115 -5.48 -1.43 11.26
C GLU A 115 -5.55 -2.66 12.15
N LEU A 116 -6.15 -3.72 11.64
CA LEU A 116 -6.28 -5.03 12.30
C LEU A 116 -5.26 -6.08 11.79
N ALA A 117 -4.30 -5.68 10.95
CA ALA A 117 -3.27 -6.60 10.46
C ALA A 117 -2.51 -7.25 11.64
N ARG A 118 -2.27 -8.56 11.53
CA ARG A 118 -1.60 -9.33 12.59
C ARG A 118 -0.10 -9.07 12.63
N GLU A 119 0.52 -8.97 11.46
CA GLU A 119 1.94 -8.64 11.35
C GLU A 119 2.12 -7.14 11.10
N LYS A 120 2.74 -6.48 12.08
CA LYS A 120 3.08 -5.07 12.00
C LYS A 120 4.59 -4.94 12.04
N GLY A 121 5.20 -4.68 10.91
CA GLY A 121 6.64 -4.48 10.76
C GLY A 121 7.14 -3.08 11.14
N GLY A 122 6.50 -2.48 12.13
CA GLY A 122 6.65 -1.07 12.47
C GLY A 122 5.60 -0.20 11.78
N GLU A 123 5.29 0.90 12.40
CA GLU A 123 4.20 1.80 11.97
C GLU A 123 4.42 2.34 10.55
N ALA A 124 5.67 2.66 10.21
CA ALA A 124 6.03 3.16 8.89
C ALA A 124 5.79 2.13 7.76
N ALA A 125 6.03 0.85 8.03
CA ALA A 125 5.81 -0.20 7.03
C ALA A 125 4.32 -0.47 6.80
N VAL A 126 3.52 -0.44 7.86
CA VAL A 126 2.07 -0.67 7.78
C VAL A 126 1.35 0.56 7.22
N SER A 127 1.73 1.77 7.63
CA SER A 127 1.12 2.99 7.09
C SER A 127 1.38 3.14 5.59
N GLY A 128 2.53 2.68 5.09
CA GLY A 128 2.84 2.64 3.67
C GLY A 128 1.84 1.81 2.84
N ILE A 129 1.24 0.74 3.42
CA ILE A 129 0.16 0.02 2.75
C ILE A 129 -1.16 0.80 2.83
N ALA A 130 -1.51 1.30 4.01
CA ALA A 130 -2.79 1.97 4.23
C ALA A 130 -2.98 3.16 3.30
N VAL A 131 -1.92 3.92 3.04
CA VAL A 131 -1.90 5.04 2.09
C VAL A 131 -1.41 4.65 0.70
N GLN A 132 -1.03 3.39 0.50
CA GLN A 132 -0.46 2.84 -0.75
C GLN A 132 0.87 3.50 -1.19
N SER A 133 1.47 4.29 -0.34
CA SER A 133 2.74 4.96 -0.58
C SER A 133 3.44 5.28 0.73
N ILE A 134 4.75 5.45 0.66
CA ILE A 134 5.50 6.18 1.67
C ILE A 134 5.60 7.62 1.19
N ASP A 135 4.75 8.47 1.74
CA ASP A 135 4.78 9.89 1.44
C ASP A 135 6.17 10.48 1.59
N PHE A 136 6.67 11.09 0.51
CA PHE A 136 7.87 11.90 0.47
C PHE A 136 9.19 11.27 0.90
N ARG A 137 9.23 10.00 1.31
CA ARG A 137 10.50 9.44 1.80
C ARG A 137 11.57 9.45 0.74
N GLY A 138 11.26 9.08 -0.49
CA GLY A 138 12.18 9.20 -1.60
C GLY A 138 12.60 10.65 -1.87
N LYS A 139 11.66 11.60 -1.85
CA LYS A 139 11.96 13.02 -2.00
C LYS A 139 12.76 13.57 -0.82
N MET A 140 12.40 13.17 0.40
CA MET A 140 13.09 13.62 1.62
C MET A 140 14.53 13.11 1.69
N MET A 141 14.83 11.96 1.11
CA MET A 141 16.19 11.41 1.10
C MET A 141 17.22 12.36 0.50
N ARG A 142 16.85 13.21 -0.44
CA ARG A 142 17.77 14.25 -0.99
C ARG A 142 18.20 15.30 0.03
N TYR A 143 17.46 15.43 1.12
CA TYR A 143 17.75 16.39 2.18
C TYR A 143 18.50 15.76 3.36
N VAL A 144 18.71 14.44 3.33
CA VAL A 144 19.50 13.76 4.36
C VAL A 144 20.96 14.14 4.19
N GLU A 145 21.48 14.91 5.14
CA GLU A 145 22.86 15.34 5.13
C GLU A 145 23.81 14.14 5.22
N GLY A 146 24.79 14.09 4.34
CA GLY A 146 25.79 13.01 4.28
C GLY A 146 25.34 11.78 3.46
N LEU A 147 24.14 11.76 2.91
CA LEU A 147 23.73 10.71 1.99
C LEU A 147 24.30 10.92 0.60
N GLU A 148 24.97 9.91 0.06
CA GLU A 148 25.59 9.97 -1.27
C GLU A 148 24.55 10.12 -2.38
N GLU A 149 24.88 10.90 -3.41
CA GLU A 149 24.00 11.21 -4.54
C GLU A 149 23.49 9.94 -5.25
N GLY A 150 24.33 8.91 -5.36
CA GLY A 150 23.94 7.62 -5.94
C GLY A 150 22.77 6.95 -5.19
N LEU A 151 22.83 6.94 -3.86
CA LEU A 151 21.76 6.39 -3.01
C LEU A 151 20.48 7.26 -3.06
N VAL A 152 20.65 8.59 -3.20
CA VAL A 152 19.49 9.50 -3.37
C VAL A 152 18.81 9.26 -4.71
N ASN A 153 19.57 9.12 -5.79
CA ASN A 153 19.04 8.92 -7.14
C ASN A 153 18.29 7.60 -7.26
N GLU A 154 18.78 6.55 -6.61
CA GLU A 154 18.15 5.24 -6.59
C GLU A 154 16.75 5.25 -5.97
N ALA A 155 16.46 6.19 -5.07
CA ALA A 155 15.12 6.36 -4.53
C ALA A 155 14.05 6.69 -5.59
N TRP A 156 14.46 7.15 -6.79
CA TRP A 156 13.59 7.52 -7.90
C TRP A 156 13.39 6.38 -8.91
N GLU A 157 13.93 5.22 -8.64
CA GLU A 157 13.82 4.06 -9.51
C GLU A 157 12.79 3.06 -8.97
N ASN A 158 12.21 2.25 -9.86
CA ASN A 158 11.38 1.13 -9.47
C ASN A 158 12.27 0.00 -8.95
N HIS A 159 11.81 -0.69 -7.92
CA HIS A 159 12.57 -1.78 -7.31
C HIS A 159 11.76 -3.06 -7.25
N THR A 160 12.38 -4.16 -7.65
CA THR A 160 11.94 -5.51 -7.31
C THR A 160 12.11 -5.78 -5.83
N ALA A 161 11.54 -6.86 -5.33
CA ALA A 161 11.68 -7.26 -3.93
C ALA A 161 13.16 -7.46 -3.51
N GLU A 162 13.98 -8.06 -4.38
CA GLU A 162 15.40 -8.29 -4.12
C GLU A 162 16.18 -6.97 -4.08
N GLU A 163 15.90 -6.07 -5.02
CA GLU A 163 16.52 -4.74 -5.07
C GLU A 163 16.12 -3.90 -3.85
N CYS A 164 14.89 -4.03 -3.32
CA CYS A 164 14.50 -3.40 -2.06
C CYS A 164 15.40 -3.82 -0.90
N VAL A 165 15.66 -5.12 -0.76
CA VAL A 165 16.53 -5.65 0.30
C VAL A 165 17.98 -5.16 0.13
N ASP A 166 18.49 -5.17 -1.09
CA ASP A 166 19.85 -4.69 -1.38
C ASP A 166 19.98 -3.18 -1.13
N TYR A 167 18.97 -2.41 -1.53
CA TYR A 167 18.97 -0.97 -1.28
C TYR A 167 18.90 -0.68 0.22
N ALA A 168 18.04 -1.35 0.97
CA ALA A 168 17.99 -1.25 2.43
C ALA A 168 19.32 -1.54 3.10
N LYS A 169 20.05 -2.57 2.62
CA LYS A 169 21.37 -2.92 3.14
C LYS A 169 22.41 -1.82 2.89
N ARG A 170 22.40 -1.20 1.72
CA ARG A 170 23.30 -0.09 1.39
C ARG A 170 22.98 1.16 2.21
N LEU A 171 21.71 1.50 2.39
CA LEU A 171 21.27 2.58 3.27
C LEU A 171 21.68 2.33 4.73
N ALA A 172 21.54 1.09 5.22
CA ALA A 172 21.96 0.70 6.55
C ALA A 172 23.48 0.85 6.76
N GLY A 173 24.27 0.63 5.70
CA GLY A 173 25.73 0.79 5.72
C GLY A 173 26.16 2.24 5.98
N VAL A 174 25.42 3.21 5.50
CA VAL A 174 25.72 4.64 5.68
C VAL A 174 25.03 5.26 6.89
N LEU A 175 24.00 4.62 7.44
CA LEU A 175 23.21 5.12 8.58
C LEU A 175 24.04 5.61 9.77
N PRO A 176 25.17 4.94 10.17
CA PRO A 176 25.99 5.41 11.29
C PRO A 176 26.60 6.81 11.08
N THR A 177 26.77 7.24 9.82
CA THR A 177 27.40 8.53 9.47
C THR A 177 26.37 9.65 9.32
N ILE A 178 25.08 9.33 9.33
CA ILE A 178 24.01 10.30 9.15
C ILE A 178 23.71 11.00 10.48
N PRO A 179 23.44 12.33 10.44
CA PRO A 179 23.04 13.09 11.63
C PRO A 179 21.78 12.53 12.30
N ASP A 180 21.73 12.63 13.64
CA ASP A 180 20.55 12.25 14.42
C ASP A 180 19.39 13.20 14.13
N GLY A 181 18.16 12.69 14.21
CA GLY A 181 16.93 13.49 14.11
C GLY A 181 15.98 13.03 12.99
N PRO A 182 14.79 13.66 12.92
CA PRO A 182 13.70 13.24 12.04
C PRO A 182 14.00 13.38 10.54
N GLU A 183 14.83 14.34 10.16
CA GLU A 183 15.26 14.56 8.76
C GLU A 183 16.55 13.81 8.40
N GLY A 184 17.14 13.06 9.33
CA GLY A 184 18.36 12.29 9.18
C GLY A 184 18.12 10.80 9.46
N LYS A 185 18.71 10.30 10.56
CA LYS A 185 18.66 8.88 10.93
C LYS A 185 17.26 8.31 11.04
N GLU A 186 16.32 9.02 11.63
CA GLU A 186 14.95 8.50 11.82
C GLU A 186 14.25 8.29 10.48
N LEU A 187 14.40 9.23 9.55
CA LEU A 187 13.85 9.10 8.20
C LEU A 187 14.50 7.92 7.47
N LEU A 188 15.83 7.84 7.50
CA LEU A 188 16.57 6.79 6.81
C LEU A 188 16.28 5.41 7.41
N GLN A 189 16.21 5.30 8.75
CA GLN A 189 15.80 4.07 9.42
C GLN A 189 14.39 3.64 9.02
N GLY A 190 13.43 4.58 8.96
CA GLY A 190 12.07 4.27 8.49
C GLY A 190 12.03 3.77 7.05
N ALA A 191 12.89 4.29 6.17
CA ALA A 191 13.02 3.79 4.80
C ALA A 191 13.62 2.39 4.77
N ILE A 192 14.70 2.14 5.52
CA ILE A 192 15.35 0.83 5.67
C ILE A 192 14.36 -0.22 6.19
N ASP A 193 13.59 0.12 7.22
CA ASP A 193 12.62 -0.79 7.83
C ASP A 193 11.51 -1.15 6.83
N TRP A 194 11.00 -0.17 6.09
CA TRP A 194 9.99 -0.39 5.06
C TRP A 194 10.49 -1.29 3.92
N LEU A 195 11.67 -0.98 3.37
CA LEU A 195 12.29 -1.75 2.29
C LEU A 195 12.56 -3.20 2.71
N ASN A 196 13.12 -3.41 3.91
CA ASN A 196 13.36 -4.75 4.44
C ASN A 196 12.06 -5.51 4.71
N PHE A 197 11.05 -4.82 5.27
CA PHE A 197 9.77 -5.45 5.60
C PHE A 197 9.09 -5.99 4.35
N TRP A 198 8.97 -5.19 3.29
CA TRP A 198 8.27 -5.59 2.07
C TRP A 198 9.15 -6.41 1.15
N GLY A 199 10.41 -6.05 0.96
CA GLY A 199 11.34 -6.79 0.13
C GLY A 199 11.53 -8.24 0.60
N SER A 200 11.71 -8.47 1.92
CA SER A 200 11.80 -9.82 2.48
C SER A 200 10.52 -10.65 2.31
N ARG A 201 9.39 -10.02 2.07
CA ARG A 201 8.11 -10.66 1.78
C ARG A 201 7.82 -10.84 0.30
N GLY A 202 8.76 -10.43 -0.57
CA GLY A 202 8.67 -10.59 -2.01
C GLY A 202 7.83 -9.52 -2.71
N PHE A 203 7.74 -8.32 -2.12
CA PHE A 203 7.08 -7.17 -2.73
C PHE A 203 8.11 -6.08 -3.06
N GLY A 204 8.04 -5.60 -4.29
CA GLY A 204 8.77 -4.44 -4.75
C GLY A 204 7.94 -3.16 -4.63
N TYR A 205 8.45 -2.08 -5.20
CA TYR A 205 7.72 -0.83 -5.33
C TYR A 205 8.03 -0.14 -6.66
N TRP A 206 7.18 0.77 -7.01
CA TRP A 206 7.42 1.71 -8.10
C TRP A 206 7.45 3.13 -7.57
N ALA A 207 8.36 3.93 -8.12
CA ALA A 207 8.53 5.33 -7.80
C ALA A 207 7.51 6.15 -8.60
N TRP A 208 6.67 6.90 -7.90
CA TRP A 208 5.66 7.77 -8.50
C TRP A 208 6.01 9.23 -8.22
N TYR A 209 6.11 10.06 -9.29
CA TYR A 209 6.51 11.46 -9.23
C TYR A 209 5.84 12.32 -10.29
#